data_4d3948688cb2b19ff6a60b3dafdfe918
#
_entry.id   4d3948688cb2b19ff6a60b3dafdfe918
#
_cell.length_a   1.000
_cell.length_b   1.000
_cell.length_c   1.000
_cell.angle_alpha   90.00
_cell.angle_beta   90.00
_cell.angle_gamma   90.00
#
_symmetry.space_group_name_H-M   'P 1'
#
loop_
_entity.id
_entity.type
_entity.pdbx_description
1 polymer ?
#
loop_
_entity_poly.entity_id
_entity_poly.type
_entity_poly.pdbx_seq_one_letter_code
_entity_poly.pdbx_strand_id
1 'polypeptide(L)'
;MESSAVAFTTAKAEGRGALVGYLPVGYPSVRGSLAALRALCGEGVDGPGVDLVEIGLPYSDPMMDGPVIQRAGTRALDRGVRTRDVFAAVGAVRSTGTPAVVMTYWNLVDRYGTEAFARDLANAGGSGLITPDLIPDEAQDWIAASDAHGLDRVFLVSPSSTDDRIAATAAAGRGWLYATSVMGVTGTRASSPTAAPDLVGRIRRLAPDTLVGVGLGVSNGDQAADVVAYADAAIVGSAFVKTLLAADDAGNPDDLSALRALVGDLAAGVRR
;
A
#
# COMPACT_ATOMS: atom_id res chain seq x y z
N MET A 1 -3.86 7.77 17.57
CA MET A 1 -4.11 7.25 16.20
C MET A 1 -4.11 5.74 16.25
N GLU A 2 -4.98 5.10 15.46
CA GLU A 2 -4.96 3.64 15.34
C GLU A 2 -3.86 3.22 14.36
N SER A 3 -2.99 2.28 14.77
CA SER A 3 -1.92 1.76 13.92
C SER A 3 -2.48 0.94 12.77
N SER A 4 -1.85 1.01 11.59
CA SER A 4 -2.17 0.16 10.45
C SER A 4 -1.93 -1.33 10.72
N ALA A 5 -1.11 -1.66 11.73
CA ALA A 5 -0.89 -3.02 12.20
C ALA A 5 -2.19 -3.73 12.65
N VAL A 6 -3.24 -2.96 13.01
CA VAL A 6 -4.54 -3.53 13.40
C VAL A 6 -5.13 -4.41 12.31
N ALA A 7 -4.97 -4.05 11.03
CA ALA A 7 -5.43 -4.86 9.90
C ALA A 7 -4.80 -6.27 9.91
N PHE A 8 -3.50 -6.33 10.18
CA PHE A 8 -2.74 -7.58 10.24
C PHE A 8 -3.09 -8.41 11.47
N THR A 9 -3.14 -7.77 12.64
CA THR A 9 -3.42 -8.47 13.90
C THR A 9 -4.86 -8.98 13.97
N THR A 10 -5.83 -8.24 13.41
CA THR A 10 -7.22 -8.69 13.30
C THR A 10 -7.33 -9.89 12.35
N ALA A 11 -6.73 -9.80 11.16
CA ALA A 11 -6.73 -10.93 10.22
C ALA A 11 -6.09 -12.18 10.85
N LYS A 12 -4.95 -12.03 11.53
CA LYS A 12 -4.27 -13.12 12.23
C LYS A 12 -5.14 -13.73 13.35
N ALA A 13 -5.87 -12.91 14.11
CA ALA A 13 -6.79 -13.38 15.15
C ALA A 13 -7.97 -14.18 14.55
N GLU A 14 -8.34 -13.90 13.31
CA GLU A 14 -9.34 -14.65 12.53
C GLU A 14 -8.75 -15.88 11.81
N GLY A 15 -7.47 -16.18 11.99
CA GLY A 15 -6.79 -17.34 11.38
C GLY A 15 -6.52 -17.19 9.89
N ARG A 16 -6.40 -15.98 9.37
CA ARG A 16 -6.15 -15.65 7.95
C ARG A 16 -5.05 -14.61 7.76
N GLY A 17 -4.64 -14.39 6.53
CA GLY A 17 -3.82 -13.24 6.17
C GLY A 17 -4.65 -11.98 5.91
N ALA A 18 -3.98 -10.81 5.92
CA ALA A 18 -4.59 -9.54 5.55
C ALA A 18 -4.46 -9.29 4.03
N LEU A 19 -5.44 -8.55 3.49
CA LEU A 19 -5.39 -8.00 2.14
C LEU A 19 -5.13 -6.50 2.19
N VAL A 20 -4.04 -6.05 1.57
CA VAL A 20 -3.73 -4.62 1.41
C VAL A 20 -4.00 -4.23 -0.04
N GLY A 21 -4.84 -3.21 -0.25
CA GLY A 21 -5.19 -2.74 -1.58
C GLY A 21 -4.61 -1.36 -1.88
N TYR A 22 -3.87 -1.23 -2.98
CA TYR A 22 -3.31 0.03 -3.46
C TYR A 22 -4.14 0.63 -4.58
N LEU A 23 -4.44 1.94 -4.48
CA LEU A 23 -4.90 2.76 -5.60
C LEU A 23 -4.30 4.18 -5.54
N PRO A 24 -3.99 4.80 -6.71
CA PRO A 24 -3.52 6.17 -6.75
C PRO A 24 -4.68 7.16 -6.54
N VAL A 25 -4.48 8.16 -5.68
CA VAL A 25 -5.42 9.30 -5.60
C VAL A 25 -5.40 10.08 -6.92
N GLY A 26 -6.57 10.61 -7.32
CA GLY A 26 -6.69 11.42 -8.53
C GLY A 26 -6.94 10.64 -9.81
N TYR A 27 -6.93 9.31 -9.82
CA TYR A 27 -7.23 8.51 -11.00
C TYR A 27 -8.52 7.68 -10.82
N PRO A 28 -9.47 7.70 -11.79
CA PRO A 28 -9.47 8.47 -13.05
C PRO A 28 -9.72 9.98 -12.88
N SER A 29 -10.18 10.42 -11.75
CA SER A 29 -10.30 11.81 -11.31
C SER A 29 -10.19 11.84 -9.78
N VAL A 30 -10.07 13.01 -9.15
CA VAL A 30 -10.07 13.10 -7.68
C VAL A 30 -11.36 12.47 -7.14
N ARG A 31 -12.53 12.85 -7.65
CA ARG A 31 -13.83 12.29 -7.23
C ARG A 31 -13.93 10.78 -7.52
N GLY A 32 -13.53 10.35 -8.72
CA GLY A 32 -13.57 8.95 -9.13
C GLY A 32 -12.64 8.08 -8.27
N SER A 33 -11.46 8.60 -7.89
CA SER A 33 -10.55 7.88 -7.00
C SER A 33 -11.13 7.67 -5.60
N LEU A 34 -11.90 8.64 -5.06
CA LEU A 34 -12.58 8.46 -3.77
C LEU A 34 -13.65 7.33 -3.84
N ALA A 35 -14.37 7.24 -4.95
CA ALA A 35 -15.34 6.16 -5.17
C ALA A 35 -14.65 4.80 -5.30
N ALA A 36 -13.54 4.72 -6.06
CA ALA A 36 -12.74 3.51 -6.22
C ALA A 36 -12.12 3.05 -4.89
N LEU A 37 -11.60 3.97 -4.08
CA LEU A 37 -11.07 3.67 -2.75
C LEU A 37 -12.15 3.10 -1.81
N ARG A 38 -13.37 3.64 -1.83
CA ARG A 38 -14.49 3.05 -1.07
C ARG A 38 -14.88 1.66 -1.59
N ALA A 39 -14.80 1.44 -2.91
CA ALA A 39 -15.03 0.12 -3.48
C ALA A 39 -13.98 -0.89 -3.01
N LEU A 40 -12.70 -0.51 -2.86
CA LEU A 40 -11.69 -1.36 -2.18
C LEU A 40 -12.13 -1.73 -0.76
N CYS A 41 -12.72 -0.78 -0.02
CA CYS A 41 -13.21 -1.02 1.35
C CYS A 41 -14.47 -1.89 1.42
N GLY A 42 -15.01 -2.35 0.28
CA GLY A 42 -16.17 -3.23 0.22
C GLY A 42 -17.46 -2.56 -0.24
N GLU A 43 -17.47 -1.26 -0.57
CA GLU A 43 -18.69 -0.60 -1.05
C GLU A 43 -19.16 -1.17 -2.39
N GLY A 44 -20.31 -1.86 -2.37
CA GLY A 44 -20.88 -2.53 -3.54
C GLY A 44 -20.16 -3.80 -3.96
N VAL A 45 -19.32 -4.36 -3.11
CA VAL A 45 -18.70 -5.69 -3.27
C VAL A 45 -19.61 -6.75 -2.68
N ASP A 46 -19.71 -7.90 -3.34
CA ASP A 46 -20.37 -9.08 -2.77
C ASP A 46 -19.36 -9.79 -1.85
N GLY A 47 -19.31 -9.37 -0.59
CA GLY A 47 -18.37 -9.86 0.40
C GLY A 47 -17.54 -8.76 1.06
N PRO A 48 -16.47 -9.12 1.78
CA PRO A 48 -15.61 -8.17 2.46
C PRO A 48 -14.71 -7.40 1.47
N GLY A 49 -14.32 -6.19 1.86
CA GLY A 49 -13.27 -5.41 1.20
C GLY A 49 -11.86 -5.81 1.64
N VAL A 50 -10.90 -4.93 1.34
CA VAL A 50 -9.52 -5.03 1.82
C VAL A 50 -9.43 -4.68 3.31
N ASP A 51 -8.42 -5.21 4.00
CA ASP A 51 -8.20 -4.98 5.43
C ASP A 51 -7.44 -3.66 5.69
N LEU A 52 -6.64 -3.20 4.71
CA LEU A 52 -5.88 -1.96 4.76
C LEU A 52 -5.85 -1.34 3.36
N VAL A 53 -6.04 -0.03 3.27
CA VAL A 53 -5.86 0.70 2.01
C VAL A 53 -4.52 1.42 1.99
N GLU A 54 -3.77 1.22 0.91
CA GLU A 54 -2.57 1.95 0.55
C GLU A 54 -2.92 3.00 -0.53
N ILE A 55 -2.85 4.28 -0.17
CA ILE A 55 -3.20 5.38 -1.07
C ILE A 55 -1.92 5.92 -1.71
N GLY A 56 -1.76 5.66 -3.02
CA GLY A 56 -0.61 6.17 -3.77
C GLY A 56 -0.76 7.64 -4.11
N LEU A 57 0.30 8.43 -3.86
CA LEU A 57 0.36 9.82 -4.30
C LEU A 57 1.10 9.88 -5.64
N PRO A 58 0.45 10.28 -6.75
CA PRO A 58 1.09 10.35 -8.06
C PRO A 58 2.33 11.23 -8.08
N TYR A 59 3.39 10.74 -8.70
CA TYR A 59 4.68 11.44 -8.82
C TYR A 59 5.13 11.47 -10.28
N SER A 60 5.80 12.57 -10.69
CA SER A 60 6.23 12.77 -12.08
C SER A 60 7.41 11.89 -12.48
N ASP A 61 8.26 11.52 -11.50
CA ASP A 61 9.54 10.84 -11.74
C ASP A 61 9.66 9.54 -10.91
N PRO A 62 8.70 8.58 -11.03
CA PRO A 62 8.67 7.39 -10.20
C PRO A 62 9.79 6.42 -10.56
N MET A 63 10.62 6.04 -9.56
CA MET A 63 11.72 5.11 -9.75
C MET A 63 11.34 3.64 -9.57
N MET A 64 10.29 3.36 -8.80
CA MET A 64 9.91 2.00 -8.41
C MET A 64 8.55 1.56 -8.96
N ASP A 65 7.74 2.47 -9.48
CA ASP A 65 6.42 2.14 -10.02
C ASP A 65 6.53 1.37 -11.34
N GLY A 66 5.72 0.34 -11.49
CA GLY A 66 5.55 -0.36 -12.75
C GLY A 66 4.76 0.45 -13.79
N PRO A 67 4.80 0.05 -15.07
CA PRO A 67 4.20 0.82 -16.18
C PRO A 67 2.69 1.06 -16.00
N VAL A 68 1.99 0.16 -15.32
CA VAL A 68 0.56 0.29 -14.99
C VAL A 68 0.32 1.44 -14.03
N ILE A 69 1.12 1.51 -12.94
CA ILE A 69 1.02 2.56 -11.94
C ILE A 69 1.47 3.90 -12.54
N GLN A 70 2.59 3.90 -13.28
CA GLN A 70 3.08 5.09 -13.98
C GLN A 70 2.02 5.69 -14.91
N ARG A 71 1.33 4.84 -15.71
CA ARG A 71 0.29 5.29 -16.64
C ARG A 71 -0.87 5.96 -15.91
N ALA A 72 -1.35 5.36 -14.82
CA ALA A 72 -2.43 5.92 -14.01
C ALA A 72 -1.97 7.20 -13.30
N GLY A 73 -0.75 7.23 -12.74
CA GLY A 73 -0.15 8.40 -12.10
C GLY A 73 0.01 9.57 -13.06
N THR A 74 0.55 9.35 -14.26
CA THR A 74 0.67 10.38 -15.30
C THR A 74 -0.70 10.97 -15.65
N ARG A 75 -1.72 10.13 -15.91
CA ARG A 75 -3.09 10.59 -16.19
C ARG A 75 -3.68 11.39 -15.03
N ALA A 76 -3.42 10.99 -13.78
CA ALA A 76 -3.88 11.71 -12.60
C ALA A 76 -3.24 13.11 -12.51
N LEU A 77 -1.91 13.20 -12.76
CA LEU A 77 -1.19 14.48 -12.80
C LEU A 77 -1.71 15.40 -13.90
N ASP A 78 -1.90 14.87 -15.12
CA ASP A 78 -2.46 15.60 -16.27
C ASP A 78 -3.88 16.13 -15.98
N ARG A 79 -4.66 15.38 -15.19
CA ARG A 79 -6.01 15.74 -14.74
C ARG A 79 -6.02 16.64 -13.51
N GLY A 80 -4.84 17.04 -13.03
CA GLY A 80 -4.68 18.13 -12.06
C GLY A 80 -4.67 17.72 -10.59
N VAL A 81 -4.44 16.43 -10.26
CA VAL A 81 -4.26 16.00 -8.86
C VAL A 81 -3.13 16.77 -8.18
N ARG A 82 -3.26 17.02 -6.88
CA ARG A 82 -2.27 17.72 -6.05
C ARG A 82 -2.00 16.91 -4.77
N THR A 83 -0.84 17.13 -4.15
CA THR A 83 -0.44 16.45 -2.91
C THR A 83 -1.53 16.51 -1.83
N ARG A 84 -2.17 17.67 -1.64
CA ARG A 84 -3.23 17.86 -0.63
C ARG A 84 -4.48 16.99 -0.84
N ASP A 85 -4.71 16.49 -2.06
CA ASP A 85 -5.89 15.67 -2.36
C ASP A 85 -5.82 14.30 -1.68
N VAL A 86 -4.62 13.87 -1.26
CA VAL A 86 -4.43 12.62 -0.52
C VAL A 86 -5.16 12.62 0.83
N PHE A 87 -5.25 13.76 1.50
CA PHE A 87 -5.92 13.85 2.81
C PHE A 87 -7.43 13.63 2.69
N ALA A 88 -8.05 14.13 1.61
CA ALA A 88 -9.46 13.82 1.33
C ALA A 88 -9.68 12.33 1.01
N ALA A 89 -8.73 11.70 0.32
CA ALA A 89 -8.75 10.27 0.04
C ALA A 89 -8.62 9.44 1.33
N VAL A 90 -7.70 9.82 2.23
CA VAL A 90 -7.56 9.21 3.56
C VAL A 90 -8.88 9.30 4.34
N GLY A 91 -9.49 10.49 4.41
CA GLY A 91 -10.77 10.70 5.08
C GLY A 91 -11.89 9.85 4.50
N ALA A 92 -11.94 9.68 3.17
CA ALA A 92 -12.92 8.85 2.49
C ALA A 92 -12.78 7.37 2.84
N VAL A 93 -11.55 6.85 2.94
CA VAL A 93 -11.28 5.47 3.38
C VAL A 93 -11.63 5.31 4.86
N ARG A 94 -11.17 6.23 5.73
CA ARG A 94 -11.45 6.16 7.16
C ARG A 94 -12.94 6.20 7.51
N SER A 95 -13.74 6.88 6.71
CA SER A 95 -15.21 6.91 6.90
C SER A 95 -15.89 5.55 6.71
N THR A 96 -15.22 4.57 6.09
CA THR A 96 -15.70 3.19 5.95
C THR A 96 -15.31 2.30 7.13
N GLY A 97 -14.47 2.79 8.05
CA GLY A 97 -13.89 2.01 9.15
C GLY A 97 -12.55 1.32 8.78
N THR A 98 -12.17 1.30 7.50
CA THR A 98 -10.91 0.70 7.04
C THR A 98 -9.72 1.59 7.38
N PRO A 99 -8.60 1.07 7.92
CA PRO A 99 -7.38 1.85 8.09
C PRO A 99 -6.77 2.22 6.74
N ALA A 100 -6.05 3.37 6.72
CA ALA A 100 -5.41 3.90 5.53
C ALA A 100 -3.97 4.33 5.81
N VAL A 101 -3.05 3.95 4.93
CA VAL A 101 -1.69 4.47 4.86
C VAL A 101 -1.48 5.17 3.53
N VAL A 102 -0.58 6.15 3.49
CA VAL A 102 -0.19 6.80 2.23
C VAL A 102 1.13 6.22 1.76
N MET A 103 1.25 5.93 0.47
CA MET A 103 2.52 5.58 -0.17
C MET A 103 2.95 6.73 -1.06
N THR A 104 4.16 7.26 -0.83
CA THR A 104 4.69 8.35 -1.64
C THR A 104 6.22 8.40 -1.61
N TYR A 105 6.79 8.97 -2.67
CA TYR A 105 8.19 9.33 -2.72
C TYR A 105 8.49 10.50 -1.78
N TRP A 106 9.65 10.45 -1.13
CA TRP A 106 10.01 11.38 -0.06
C TRP A 106 10.01 12.85 -0.50
N ASN A 107 10.44 13.13 -1.72
CA ASN A 107 10.45 14.50 -2.26
C ASN A 107 9.10 15.23 -2.14
N LEU A 108 7.97 14.53 -2.23
CA LEU A 108 6.64 15.16 -2.10
C LEU A 108 6.33 15.55 -0.65
N VAL A 109 6.78 14.75 0.31
CA VAL A 109 6.63 15.02 1.75
C VAL A 109 7.55 16.17 2.17
N ASP A 110 8.82 16.11 1.75
CA ASP A 110 9.82 17.15 2.03
C ASP A 110 9.36 18.52 1.52
N ARG A 111 8.89 18.59 0.27
CA ARG A 111 8.36 19.82 -0.33
C ARG A 111 7.07 20.34 0.31
N TYR A 112 6.24 19.47 0.86
CA TYR A 112 5.05 19.87 1.62
C TYR A 112 5.44 20.40 3.01
N GLY A 113 6.55 19.94 3.53
CA GLY A 113 7.04 20.10 4.88
C GLY A 113 6.68 18.90 5.74
N THR A 114 7.68 18.18 6.23
CA THR A 114 7.55 16.89 6.91
C THR A 114 6.56 16.97 8.09
N GLU A 115 6.71 17.96 8.97
CA GLU A 115 5.82 18.17 10.13
C GLU A 115 4.39 18.52 9.68
N ALA A 116 4.22 19.38 8.67
CA ALA A 116 2.92 19.76 8.15
C ALA A 116 2.21 18.54 7.52
N PHE A 117 2.95 17.71 6.77
CA PHE A 117 2.40 16.50 6.16
C PHE A 117 1.96 15.49 7.22
N ALA A 118 2.80 15.25 8.24
CA ALA A 118 2.48 14.33 9.34
C ALA A 118 1.22 14.78 10.10
N ARG A 119 1.15 16.06 10.47
CA ARG A 119 -0.01 16.66 11.12
C ARG A 119 -1.29 16.51 10.28
N ASP A 120 -1.23 16.85 8.99
CA ASP A 120 -2.39 16.86 8.12
C ASP A 120 -2.83 15.41 7.79
N LEU A 121 -1.89 14.47 7.65
CA LEU A 121 -2.17 13.04 7.53
C LEU A 121 -2.88 12.50 8.78
N ALA A 122 -2.37 12.83 9.96
CA ALA A 122 -2.98 12.45 11.23
C ALA A 122 -4.39 13.04 11.38
N ASN A 123 -4.57 14.34 11.08
CA ASN A 123 -5.88 15.00 11.14
C ASN A 123 -6.89 14.39 10.17
N ALA A 124 -6.46 13.89 9.01
CA ALA A 124 -7.31 13.16 8.07
C ALA A 124 -7.68 11.74 8.55
N GLY A 125 -7.04 11.25 9.62
CA GLY A 125 -7.23 9.92 10.17
C GLY A 125 -6.34 8.84 9.58
N GLY A 126 -5.27 9.21 8.85
CA GLY A 126 -4.32 8.27 8.26
C GLY A 126 -3.47 7.59 9.33
N SER A 127 -3.21 6.29 9.17
CA SER A 127 -2.45 5.49 10.13
C SER A 127 -0.94 5.64 9.98
N GLY A 128 -0.43 6.02 8.80
CA GLY A 128 1.02 6.11 8.58
C GLY A 128 1.41 6.33 7.13
N LEU A 129 2.72 6.22 6.89
CA LEU A 129 3.33 6.47 5.59
C LEU A 129 4.25 5.31 5.19
N ILE A 130 4.17 4.93 3.91
CA ILE A 130 5.11 4.04 3.22
C ILE A 130 6.03 4.90 2.35
N THR A 131 7.33 4.80 2.59
CA THR A 131 8.35 5.58 1.85
C THR A 131 9.28 4.62 1.12
N PRO A 132 9.08 4.41 -0.20
CA PRO A 132 9.88 3.44 -0.94
C PRO A 132 11.33 3.86 -1.18
N ASP A 133 11.62 5.14 -1.14
CA ASP A 133 12.91 5.78 -1.43
C ASP A 133 13.60 6.41 -0.21
N LEU A 134 13.03 6.27 0.99
CA LEU A 134 13.61 6.78 2.23
C LEU A 134 14.10 5.63 3.10
N ILE A 135 15.38 5.61 3.41
CA ILE A 135 15.99 4.64 4.34
C ILE A 135 16.01 5.20 5.78
N PRO A 136 16.00 4.34 6.82
CA PRO A 136 16.00 4.79 8.21
C PRO A 136 17.13 5.76 8.59
N ASP A 137 18.30 5.57 7.99
CA ASP A 137 19.49 6.42 8.26
C ASP A 137 19.27 7.88 7.85
N GLU A 138 18.38 8.14 6.88
CA GLU A 138 18.07 9.47 6.34
C GLU A 138 16.69 9.97 6.82
N ALA A 139 15.98 9.18 7.64
CA ALA A 139 14.58 9.43 8.00
C ALA A 139 14.38 10.17 9.32
N GLN A 140 15.39 10.85 9.87
CA GLN A 140 15.32 11.42 11.23
C GLN A 140 14.15 12.40 11.41
N ASP A 141 13.93 13.28 10.43
CA ASP A 141 12.83 14.25 10.49
C ASP A 141 11.47 13.56 10.39
N TRP A 142 11.37 12.50 9.57
CA TRP A 142 10.15 11.69 9.49
C TRP A 142 9.91 10.88 10.77
N ILE A 143 10.95 10.30 11.35
CA ILE A 143 10.86 9.57 12.62
C ILE A 143 10.32 10.50 13.70
N ALA A 144 10.89 11.69 13.85
CA ALA A 144 10.45 12.68 14.84
C ALA A 144 8.98 13.11 14.61
N ALA A 145 8.62 13.47 13.37
CA ALA A 145 7.27 13.91 13.02
C ALA A 145 6.23 12.77 13.21
N SER A 146 6.56 11.55 12.77
CA SER A 146 5.68 10.40 12.93
C SER A 146 5.46 10.02 14.42
N ASP A 147 6.48 10.17 15.27
CA ASP A 147 6.34 9.96 16.71
C ASP A 147 5.46 11.02 17.36
N ALA A 148 5.63 12.29 16.98
CA ALA A 148 4.82 13.40 17.49
C ALA A 148 3.32 13.24 17.16
N HIS A 149 3.01 12.68 16.01
CA HIS A 149 1.62 12.51 15.52
C HIS A 149 1.06 11.08 15.64
N GLY A 150 1.84 10.14 16.19
CA GLY A 150 1.40 8.76 16.41
C GLY A 150 1.19 7.97 15.11
N LEU A 151 1.96 8.29 14.03
CA LEU A 151 1.86 7.66 12.71
C LEU A 151 2.80 6.46 12.57
N ASP A 152 2.41 5.46 11.83
CA ASP A 152 3.27 4.35 11.47
C ASP A 152 4.33 4.75 10.43
N ARG A 153 5.47 4.07 10.49
CA ARG A 153 6.59 4.20 9.55
C ARG A 153 6.82 2.86 8.87
N VAL A 154 6.35 2.73 7.64
CA VAL A 154 6.48 1.49 6.89
C VAL A 154 7.65 1.63 5.92
N PHE A 155 8.76 1.02 6.30
CA PHE A 155 9.96 0.94 5.46
C PHE A 155 9.97 -0.33 4.62
N LEU A 156 10.79 -0.31 3.55
CA LEU A 156 10.92 -1.41 2.62
C LEU A 156 12.22 -2.19 2.84
N VAL A 157 12.12 -3.50 2.67
CA VAL A 157 13.27 -4.39 2.52
C VAL A 157 13.10 -5.25 1.27
N SER A 158 14.21 -5.67 0.68
CA SER A 158 14.25 -6.44 -0.56
C SER A 158 15.15 -7.67 -0.43
N PRO A 159 15.11 -8.63 -1.37
CA PRO A 159 15.98 -9.80 -1.35
C PRO A 159 17.48 -9.46 -1.28
N SER A 160 17.89 -8.31 -1.81
CA SER A 160 19.28 -7.83 -1.75
C SER A 160 19.67 -7.13 -0.45
N SER A 161 18.72 -6.82 0.43
CA SER A 161 19.02 -6.23 1.73
C SER A 161 19.87 -7.20 2.55
N THR A 162 20.94 -6.70 3.17
CA THR A 162 21.74 -7.50 4.12
C THR A 162 20.95 -7.78 5.40
N ASP A 163 21.37 -8.77 6.18
CA ASP A 163 20.72 -9.11 7.45
C ASP A 163 20.77 -7.92 8.43
N ASP A 164 21.90 -7.23 8.53
CA ASP A 164 22.03 -6.01 9.35
C ASP A 164 21.07 -4.92 8.89
N ARG A 165 20.91 -4.72 7.57
CA ARG A 165 19.96 -3.75 7.02
C ARG A 165 18.52 -4.13 7.35
N ILE A 166 18.15 -5.41 7.23
CA ILE A 166 16.80 -5.89 7.59
C ILE A 166 16.53 -5.62 9.08
N ALA A 167 17.46 -5.98 9.97
CA ALA A 167 17.31 -5.77 11.41
C ALA A 167 17.18 -4.29 11.77
N ALA A 168 18.05 -3.43 11.21
CA ALA A 168 18.02 -1.98 11.45
C ALA A 168 16.72 -1.35 10.91
N THR A 169 16.26 -1.78 9.72
CA THR A 169 15.02 -1.27 9.11
C THR A 169 13.80 -1.68 9.92
N ALA A 170 13.74 -2.92 10.40
CA ALA A 170 12.66 -3.41 11.26
C ALA A 170 12.63 -2.65 12.59
N ALA A 171 13.78 -2.39 13.21
CA ALA A 171 13.89 -1.66 14.46
C ALA A 171 13.46 -0.18 14.34
N ALA A 172 13.72 0.47 13.22
CA ALA A 172 13.31 1.85 12.96
C ALA A 172 11.83 1.96 12.54
N GLY A 173 11.25 0.88 12.02
CA GLY A 173 9.86 0.81 11.59
C GLY A 173 8.86 0.89 12.73
N ARG A 174 7.61 1.21 12.38
CA ARG A 174 6.45 1.10 13.26
C ARG A 174 5.24 0.70 12.43
N GLY A 175 4.45 -0.22 12.95
CA GLY A 175 3.31 -0.83 12.26
C GLY A 175 3.70 -2.18 11.65
N TRP A 176 4.27 -2.20 10.49
CA TRP A 176 4.68 -3.40 9.76
C TRP A 176 5.82 -3.10 8.77
N LEU A 177 6.42 -4.15 8.21
CA LEU A 177 7.51 -4.05 7.25
C LEU A 177 7.04 -4.47 5.85
N TYR A 178 7.37 -3.67 4.85
CA TYR A 178 7.06 -3.98 3.46
C TYR A 178 8.18 -4.82 2.84
N ALA A 179 7.92 -6.08 2.53
CA ALA A 179 8.85 -6.96 1.82
C ALA A 179 8.57 -6.88 0.31
N THR A 180 9.49 -6.29 -0.45
CA THR A 180 9.42 -6.30 -1.91
C THR A 180 9.97 -7.61 -2.46
N SER A 181 9.30 -8.17 -3.46
CA SER A 181 9.73 -9.45 -4.06
C SER A 181 10.74 -9.31 -5.19
N VAL A 182 10.91 -8.11 -5.71
CA VAL A 182 11.75 -7.81 -6.87
C VAL A 182 12.59 -6.57 -6.62
N MET A 183 13.86 -6.64 -7.05
CA MET A 183 14.71 -5.46 -7.22
C MET A 183 14.29 -4.70 -8.47
N GLY A 184 13.82 -3.47 -8.32
CA GLY A 184 13.47 -2.57 -9.42
C GLY A 184 11.97 -2.36 -9.61
N VAL A 185 11.56 -2.02 -10.83
CA VAL A 185 10.19 -1.61 -11.18
C VAL A 185 9.18 -2.73 -10.96
N THR A 186 8.10 -2.44 -10.23
CA THR A 186 7.02 -3.40 -9.95
C THR A 186 6.34 -3.88 -11.24
N GLY A 187 6.05 -5.18 -11.34
CA GLY A 187 5.22 -5.75 -12.42
C GLY A 187 5.93 -6.16 -13.70
N THR A 188 7.27 -6.09 -13.81
CA THR A 188 7.98 -6.33 -15.08
C THR A 188 8.96 -7.50 -15.13
N ARG A 189 9.29 -8.16 -14.02
CA ARG A 189 10.20 -9.32 -13.99
C ARG A 189 9.63 -10.46 -13.18
N ALA A 190 9.80 -11.68 -13.70
CA ALA A 190 9.60 -12.88 -12.89
C ALA A 190 10.69 -12.92 -11.79
N SER A 191 10.28 -12.77 -10.53
CA SER A 191 11.14 -13.11 -9.39
C SER A 191 11.38 -14.62 -9.37
N SER A 192 12.49 -15.04 -8.75
CA SER A 192 12.60 -16.47 -8.37
C SER A 192 11.37 -16.81 -7.50
N PRO A 193 10.70 -17.94 -7.72
CA PRO A 193 9.53 -18.36 -6.92
C PRO A 193 9.80 -18.39 -5.41
N THR A 194 11.06 -18.53 -4.99
CA THR A 194 11.47 -18.60 -3.59
C THR A 194 11.91 -17.27 -2.99
N ALA A 195 12.11 -16.23 -3.79
CA ALA A 195 12.73 -14.97 -3.32
C ALA A 195 11.92 -14.27 -2.20
N ALA A 196 10.59 -14.24 -2.31
CA ALA A 196 9.74 -13.63 -1.29
C ALA A 196 9.61 -14.51 -0.02
N PRO A 197 9.33 -15.82 -0.08
CA PRO A 197 9.37 -16.69 1.08
C PRO A 197 10.72 -16.66 1.81
N ASP A 198 11.86 -16.67 1.09
CA ASP A 198 13.20 -16.61 1.67
C ASP A 198 13.42 -15.29 2.41
N LEU A 199 13.00 -14.16 1.82
CA LEU A 199 13.08 -12.85 2.46
C LEU A 199 12.25 -12.80 3.75
N VAL A 200 11.00 -13.25 3.70
CA VAL A 200 10.13 -13.32 4.89
C VAL A 200 10.73 -14.22 5.96
N GLY A 201 11.30 -15.36 5.58
CA GLY A 201 12.02 -16.25 6.50
C GLY A 201 13.22 -15.57 7.16
N ARG A 202 13.97 -14.72 6.42
CA ARG A 202 15.06 -13.91 6.98
C ARG A 202 14.55 -12.87 7.97
N ILE A 203 13.49 -12.13 7.60
CA ILE A 203 12.88 -11.12 8.48
C ILE A 203 12.43 -11.75 9.80
N ARG A 204 11.71 -12.86 9.75
CA ARG A 204 11.22 -13.57 10.96
C ARG A 204 12.33 -14.06 11.88
N ARG A 205 13.52 -14.41 11.34
CA ARG A 205 14.68 -14.75 12.18
C ARG A 205 15.33 -13.55 12.85
N LEU A 206 15.36 -12.41 12.16
CA LEU A 206 16.06 -11.19 12.60
C LEU A 206 15.17 -10.27 13.45
N ALA A 207 13.86 -10.27 13.18
CA ALA A 207 12.87 -9.44 13.83
C ALA A 207 11.53 -10.23 13.97
N PRO A 208 11.45 -11.21 14.89
CA PRO A 208 10.37 -12.20 14.98
C PRO A 208 8.98 -11.60 15.24
N ASP A 209 8.92 -10.44 15.88
CA ASP A 209 7.66 -9.77 16.25
C ASP A 209 7.17 -8.81 15.15
N THR A 210 7.93 -8.64 14.06
CA THR A 210 7.60 -7.73 12.97
C THR A 210 6.56 -8.36 12.04
N LEU A 211 5.43 -7.66 11.83
CA LEU A 211 4.45 -8.02 10.83
C LEU A 211 4.99 -7.72 9.42
N VAL A 212 4.73 -8.60 8.45
CA VAL A 212 5.29 -8.50 7.10
C VAL A 212 4.20 -8.54 6.05
N GLY A 213 4.11 -7.46 5.27
CA GLY A 213 3.31 -7.41 4.04
C GLY A 213 4.17 -7.66 2.80
N VAL A 214 3.69 -8.45 1.86
CA VAL A 214 4.43 -8.82 0.62
C VAL A 214 3.70 -8.31 -0.62
N GLY A 215 4.43 -7.52 -1.43
CA GLY A 215 4.01 -7.07 -2.76
C GLY A 215 4.67 -7.93 -3.86
N LEU A 216 3.89 -8.78 -4.54
CA LEU A 216 4.40 -9.79 -5.49
C LEU A 216 3.70 -9.78 -6.87
N GLY A 217 2.98 -8.72 -7.21
CA GLY A 217 2.23 -8.70 -8.47
C GLY A 217 1.04 -9.66 -8.50
N VAL A 218 0.47 -9.96 -7.33
CA VAL A 218 -0.76 -10.75 -7.15
C VAL A 218 -1.90 -10.17 -7.98
N SER A 219 -2.66 -11.02 -8.65
CA SER A 219 -3.75 -10.62 -9.55
C SER A 219 -5.04 -11.44 -9.44
N ASN A 220 -5.08 -12.43 -8.54
CA ASN A 220 -6.25 -13.26 -8.27
C ASN A 220 -6.19 -13.87 -6.86
N GLY A 221 -7.32 -14.46 -6.42
CA GLY A 221 -7.46 -15.01 -5.07
C GLY A 221 -6.52 -16.19 -4.76
N ASP A 222 -6.20 -17.04 -5.75
CA ASP A 222 -5.28 -18.18 -5.53
C ASP A 222 -3.86 -17.68 -5.22
N GLN A 223 -3.38 -16.68 -5.97
CA GLN A 223 -2.09 -16.05 -5.69
C GLN A 223 -2.06 -15.31 -4.35
N ALA A 224 -3.20 -14.69 -3.96
CA ALA A 224 -3.30 -14.07 -2.65
C ALA A 224 -3.21 -15.10 -1.52
N ALA A 225 -3.88 -16.25 -1.66
CA ALA A 225 -3.77 -17.37 -0.72
C ALA A 225 -2.33 -17.90 -0.61
N ASP A 226 -1.63 -18.07 -1.73
CA ASP A 226 -0.22 -18.51 -1.75
C ASP A 226 0.69 -17.53 -0.97
N VAL A 227 0.47 -16.23 -1.10
CA VAL A 227 1.28 -15.21 -0.38
C VAL A 227 1.03 -15.27 1.12
N VAL A 228 -0.23 -15.32 1.55
CA VAL A 228 -0.55 -15.31 2.98
C VAL A 228 -0.22 -16.64 3.68
N ALA A 229 0.12 -17.70 2.94
CA ALA A 229 0.64 -18.92 3.51
C ALA A 229 2.01 -18.72 4.20
N TYR A 230 2.79 -17.70 3.82
CA TYR A 230 4.12 -17.43 4.41
C TYR A 230 4.29 -15.98 4.94
N ALA A 231 3.42 -15.04 4.56
CA ALA A 231 3.44 -13.63 4.99
C ALA A 231 2.16 -13.28 5.77
N ASP A 232 2.19 -12.17 6.50
CA ASP A 232 1.02 -11.72 7.28
C ASP A 232 0.00 -10.97 6.39
N ALA A 233 0.43 -10.44 5.23
CA ALA A 233 -0.46 -9.79 4.26
C ALA A 233 0.01 -9.95 2.83
N ALA A 234 -0.96 -10.02 1.89
CA ALA A 234 -0.76 -9.84 0.46
C ALA A 234 -1.10 -8.41 0.05
N ILE A 235 -0.17 -7.74 -0.66
CA ILE A 235 -0.33 -6.36 -1.14
C ILE A 235 -0.59 -6.39 -2.64
N VAL A 236 -1.70 -5.78 -3.06
CA VAL A 236 -2.18 -5.79 -4.44
C VAL A 236 -2.37 -4.36 -4.95
N GLY A 237 -1.65 -3.99 -5.99
CA GLY A 237 -1.73 -2.65 -6.59
C GLY A 237 -2.08 -2.69 -8.07
N SER A 238 -1.13 -3.09 -8.91
CA SER A 238 -1.27 -3.01 -10.36
C SER A 238 -2.48 -3.76 -10.92
N ALA A 239 -2.93 -4.83 -10.27
CA ALA A 239 -4.14 -5.55 -10.69
C ALA A 239 -5.39 -4.67 -10.53
N PHE A 240 -5.55 -4.00 -9.40
CA PHE A 240 -6.65 -3.05 -9.19
C PHE A 240 -6.58 -1.86 -10.15
N VAL A 241 -5.40 -1.27 -10.33
CA VAL A 241 -5.21 -0.12 -11.23
C VAL A 241 -5.51 -0.50 -12.69
N LYS A 242 -5.21 -1.74 -13.12
CA LYS A 242 -5.57 -2.24 -14.47
C LYS A 242 -7.07 -2.21 -14.72
N THR A 243 -7.91 -2.51 -13.72
CA THR A 243 -9.38 -2.47 -13.90
C THR A 243 -9.86 -1.05 -14.17
N LEU A 244 -9.31 -0.06 -13.44
CA LEU A 244 -9.64 1.35 -13.66
C LEU A 244 -9.13 1.86 -15.01
N LEU A 245 -7.92 1.45 -15.41
CA LEU A 245 -7.37 1.81 -16.73
C LEU A 245 -8.23 1.24 -17.87
N ALA A 246 -8.70 0.01 -17.75
CA ALA A 246 -9.56 -0.62 -18.75
C ALA A 246 -10.91 0.09 -18.85
N ALA A 247 -11.52 0.48 -17.74
CA ALA A 247 -12.78 1.24 -17.72
C ALA A 247 -12.61 2.63 -18.35
N ASP A 248 -11.53 3.35 -18.00
CA ASP A 248 -11.20 4.68 -18.57
C ASP A 248 -10.93 4.60 -20.09
N ASP A 249 -10.16 3.59 -20.53
CA ASP A 249 -9.87 3.35 -21.96
C ASP A 249 -11.13 2.99 -22.77
N ALA A 250 -12.11 2.35 -22.14
CA ALA A 250 -13.42 2.05 -22.73
C ALA A 250 -14.39 3.25 -22.72
N GLY A 251 -13.99 4.40 -22.19
CA GLY A 251 -14.82 5.60 -22.08
C GLY A 251 -15.81 5.60 -20.91
N ASN A 252 -15.67 4.66 -19.96
CA ASN A 252 -16.53 4.51 -18.79
C ASN A 252 -15.71 4.62 -17.49
N PRO A 253 -15.03 5.74 -17.21
CA PRO A 253 -14.10 5.86 -16.09
C PRO A 253 -14.72 5.67 -14.70
N ASP A 254 -16.05 5.77 -14.59
CA ASP A 254 -16.80 5.58 -13.34
C ASP A 254 -17.31 4.12 -13.17
N ASP A 255 -17.06 3.22 -14.13
CA ASP A 255 -17.41 1.80 -13.99
C ASP A 255 -16.41 1.09 -13.08
N LEU A 256 -16.88 0.70 -11.89
CA LEU A 256 -16.13 -0.01 -10.86
C LEU A 256 -16.46 -1.50 -10.79
N SER A 257 -17.24 -2.05 -11.73
CA SER A 257 -17.70 -3.45 -11.69
C SER A 257 -16.55 -4.45 -11.66
N ALA A 258 -15.56 -4.29 -12.53
CA ALA A 258 -14.37 -5.14 -12.58
C ALA A 258 -13.48 -4.98 -11.32
N LEU A 259 -13.38 -3.77 -10.77
CA LEU A 259 -12.66 -3.53 -9.53
C LEU A 259 -13.33 -4.30 -8.37
N ARG A 260 -14.65 -4.18 -8.21
CA ARG A 260 -15.41 -4.85 -7.15
C ARG A 260 -15.32 -6.38 -7.25
N ALA A 261 -15.43 -6.93 -8.45
CA ALA A 261 -15.27 -8.36 -8.67
C ALA A 261 -13.88 -8.85 -8.24
N LEU A 262 -12.82 -8.11 -8.59
CA LEU A 262 -11.45 -8.45 -8.19
C LEU A 262 -11.23 -8.30 -6.69
N VAL A 263 -11.82 -7.30 -6.03
CA VAL A 263 -11.77 -7.14 -4.57
C VAL A 263 -12.37 -8.37 -3.89
N GLY A 264 -13.56 -8.82 -4.33
CA GLY A 264 -14.22 -9.99 -3.78
C GLY A 264 -13.39 -11.28 -3.94
N ASP A 265 -12.81 -11.50 -5.12
CA ASP A 265 -11.96 -12.66 -5.41
C ASP A 265 -10.71 -12.70 -4.50
N LEU A 266 -9.99 -11.58 -4.42
CA LEU A 266 -8.78 -11.47 -3.59
C LEU A 266 -9.09 -11.57 -2.10
N ALA A 267 -10.18 -10.94 -1.64
CA ALA A 267 -10.61 -11.01 -0.26
C ALA A 267 -11.05 -12.43 0.14
N ALA A 268 -11.66 -13.19 -0.77
CA ALA A 268 -11.93 -14.62 -0.57
C ALA A 268 -10.62 -15.43 -0.54
N GLY A 269 -9.64 -15.09 -1.36
CA GLY A 269 -8.34 -15.76 -1.42
C GLY A 269 -7.59 -15.73 -0.10
N VAL A 270 -7.42 -14.57 0.54
CA VAL A 270 -6.70 -14.43 1.82
C VAL A 270 -7.44 -15.05 3.02
N ARG A 271 -8.65 -15.56 2.83
CA ARG A 271 -9.52 -16.19 3.85
C ARG A 271 -9.62 -17.72 3.75
N ARG A 272 -8.86 -18.33 2.83
CA ARG A 272 -8.83 -19.79 2.62
C ARG A 272 -7.98 -20.58 3.60
#